data_5d1394c5fd349a134f786d179960e6f6
#
_entry.id   5d1394c5fd349a134f786d179960e6f6
#
_cell.length_a   1.000
_cell.length_b   1.000
_cell.length_c   1.000
_cell.angle_alpha   90.00
_cell.angle_beta   90.00
_cell.angle_gamma   90.00
#
_symmetry.space_group_name_H-M   'P 1'
#
loop_
_entity.id
_entity.type
_entity.pdbx_description
1 polymer ?
#
loop_
_entity_poly.entity_id
_entity_poly.type
_entity_poly.pdbx_seq_one_letter_code
_entity_poly.pdbx_strand_id
1 'polypeptide(L)'
;HRRLLGLHASYFHHLQAAYEQSLARMLRHAWYGIVVLAGLISASVWLFANLPRADLPEHDTGVIGAFIRGDDGFSFQVMQPRIEAYRRWILSDPAVQDVAGISGGSGGLTNARLVITLKPLAERKVSARQVIDRLRRSAPQMAGTLFFGRVEQDLQLSPPEFGDDGDPVIVLKSGDRD
;
A
#
# COMPACT_ATOMS: atom_id res chain seq x y z
N HIS A 1 21.40 20.35 -57.73
CA HIS A 1 21.29 20.77 -56.31
C HIS A 1 20.33 21.96 -56.06
N ARG A 2 20.08 22.86 -57.00
CA ARG A 2 19.21 24.06 -56.82
C ARG A 2 17.68 23.73 -56.82
N ARG A 3 17.25 22.65 -57.44
CA ARG A 3 15.82 22.29 -57.50
C ARG A 3 15.29 21.64 -56.19
N LEU A 4 16.13 21.00 -55.41
CA LEU A 4 15.73 20.36 -54.14
C LEU A 4 15.56 21.39 -53.01
N LEU A 5 16.34 22.45 -53.02
CA LEU A 5 16.25 23.54 -52.04
C LEU A 5 14.94 24.36 -52.17
N GLY A 6 14.37 24.45 -53.39
CA GLY A 6 13.10 25.16 -53.59
C GLY A 6 11.87 24.43 -53.09
N LEU A 7 11.89 23.10 -53.08
CA LEU A 7 10.78 22.29 -52.58
C LEU A 7 10.68 22.34 -51.04
N HIS A 8 11.80 22.32 -50.35
CA HIS A 8 11.83 22.46 -48.90
C HIS A 8 11.38 23.82 -48.42
N ALA A 9 11.75 24.90 -49.13
CA ALA A 9 11.32 26.26 -48.81
C ALA A 9 9.79 26.42 -48.98
N SER A 10 9.20 25.84 -50.03
CA SER A 10 7.75 25.91 -50.27
C SER A 10 6.96 25.16 -49.21
N TYR A 11 7.40 23.97 -48.80
CA TYR A 11 6.76 23.20 -47.69
C TYR A 11 6.82 23.95 -46.36
N PHE A 12 7.97 24.58 -46.08
CA PHE A 12 8.15 25.36 -44.86
C PHE A 12 7.21 26.57 -44.80
N HIS A 13 7.05 27.29 -45.91
CA HIS A 13 6.10 28.40 -46.00
C HIS A 13 4.64 28.00 -45.86
N HIS A 14 4.22 26.85 -46.41
CA HIS A 14 2.87 26.34 -46.20
C HIS A 14 2.63 25.91 -44.77
N LEU A 15 3.62 25.26 -44.12
CA LEU A 15 3.54 24.87 -42.72
C LEU A 15 3.47 26.11 -41.80
N GLN A 16 4.30 27.11 -42.08
CA GLN A 16 4.33 28.35 -41.34
C GLN A 16 3.04 29.14 -41.47
N ALA A 17 2.49 29.27 -42.69
CA ALA A 17 1.20 29.92 -42.92
C ALA A 17 0.02 29.18 -42.26
N ALA A 18 0.04 27.87 -42.29
CA ALA A 18 -0.98 27.05 -41.60
C ALA A 18 -0.86 27.22 -40.07
N TYR A 19 0.35 27.25 -39.52
CA TYR A 19 0.60 27.50 -38.10
C TYR A 19 0.12 28.90 -37.67
N GLU A 20 0.52 29.95 -38.44
CA GLU A 20 0.13 31.34 -38.16
C GLU A 20 -1.41 31.51 -38.22
N GLN A 21 -2.09 30.88 -39.19
CA GLN A 21 -3.53 30.91 -39.28
C GLN A 21 -4.22 30.16 -38.16
N SER A 22 -3.69 29.02 -37.74
CA SER A 22 -4.23 28.26 -36.62
C SER A 22 -4.03 29.00 -35.30
N LEU A 23 -2.85 29.59 -35.09
CA LEU A 23 -2.52 30.39 -33.92
C LEU A 23 -3.39 31.66 -33.83
N ALA A 24 -3.52 32.41 -34.94
CA ALA A 24 -4.38 33.58 -35.00
C ALA A 24 -5.86 33.25 -34.73
N ARG A 25 -6.34 32.09 -35.19
CA ARG A 25 -7.69 31.61 -34.95
C ARG A 25 -7.88 31.21 -33.49
N MET A 26 -6.86 30.56 -32.89
CA MET A 26 -6.85 30.20 -31.47
C MET A 26 -6.82 31.43 -30.56
N LEU A 27 -5.99 32.40 -30.85
CA LEU A 27 -5.90 33.65 -30.08
C LEU A 27 -7.18 34.50 -30.20
N ARG A 28 -7.83 34.50 -31.37
CA ARG A 28 -9.09 35.23 -31.60
C ARG A 28 -10.27 34.61 -30.84
N HIS A 29 -10.17 33.32 -30.50
CA HIS A 29 -11.20 32.59 -29.78
C HIS A 29 -10.60 31.87 -28.57
N ALA A 30 -9.85 32.58 -27.75
CA ALA A 30 -9.16 32.01 -26.57
C ALA A 30 -10.09 31.23 -25.62
N TRP A 31 -11.40 31.55 -25.64
CA TRP A 31 -12.39 30.84 -24.85
C TRP A 31 -12.54 29.35 -25.24
N TYR A 32 -12.26 28.96 -26.51
CA TYR A 32 -12.23 27.54 -26.88
C TYR A 32 -11.16 26.76 -26.14
N GLY A 33 -10.01 27.38 -25.89
CA GLY A 33 -8.95 26.78 -25.08
C GLY A 33 -9.42 26.52 -23.65
N ILE A 34 -10.15 27.47 -23.08
CA ILE A 34 -10.71 27.34 -21.74
C ILE A 34 -11.76 26.23 -21.67
N VAL A 35 -12.63 26.13 -22.67
CA VAL A 35 -13.67 25.07 -22.75
C VAL A 35 -13.02 23.69 -22.89
N VAL A 36 -12.01 23.56 -23.76
CA VAL A 36 -11.28 22.29 -23.90
C VAL A 36 -10.59 21.92 -22.60
N LEU A 37 -9.91 22.87 -21.95
CA LEU A 37 -9.25 22.63 -20.66
C LEU A 37 -10.26 22.22 -19.58
N ALA A 38 -11.38 22.91 -19.49
CA ALA A 38 -12.45 22.57 -18.55
C ALA A 38 -13.02 21.16 -18.83
N GLY A 39 -13.20 20.82 -20.12
CA GLY A 39 -13.63 19.50 -20.54
C GLY A 39 -12.63 18.39 -20.15
N LEU A 40 -11.35 18.62 -20.35
CA LEU A 40 -10.30 17.69 -19.95
C LEU A 40 -10.23 17.50 -18.43
N ILE A 41 -10.32 18.59 -17.67
CA ILE A 41 -10.36 18.53 -16.20
C ILE A 41 -11.60 17.73 -15.74
N SER A 42 -12.78 18.03 -16.30
CA SER A 42 -14.00 17.33 -15.96
C SER A 42 -13.94 15.84 -16.31
N ALA A 43 -13.38 15.51 -17.48
CA ALA A 43 -13.19 14.12 -17.90
C ALA A 43 -12.18 13.40 -16.97
N SER A 44 -11.11 14.07 -16.55
CA SER A 44 -10.13 13.51 -15.63
C SER A 44 -10.73 13.24 -14.25
N VAL A 45 -11.50 14.17 -13.72
CA VAL A 45 -12.19 14.01 -12.43
C VAL A 45 -13.24 12.90 -12.53
N TRP A 46 -14.01 12.84 -13.61
CA TRP A 46 -14.99 11.79 -13.82
C TRP A 46 -14.32 10.42 -13.96
N LEU A 47 -13.23 10.31 -14.71
CA LEU A 47 -12.46 9.08 -14.87
C LEU A 47 -11.89 8.64 -13.53
N PHE A 48 -11.30 9.55 -12.76
CA PHE A 48 -10.74 9.26 -11.44
C PHE A 48 -11.82 8.78 -10.44
N ALA A 49 -13.00 9.39 -10.48
CA ALA A 49 -14.13 9.01 -9.62
C ALA A 49 -14.73 7.64 -9.99
N ASN A 50 -14.71 7.29 -11.27
CA ASN A 50 -15.29 6.03 -11.78
C ASN A 50 -14.24 4.94 -12.03
N LEU A 51 -12.94 5.24 -11.85
CA LEU A 51 -11.92 4.22 -11.99
C LEU A 51 -12.12 3.21 -10.85
N PRO A 52 -12.42 1.93 -11.15
CA PRO A 52 -12.45 0.93 -10.11
C PRO A 52 -11.05 0.92 -9.50
N ARG A 53 -10.97 1.21 -8.21
CA ARG A 53 -9.73 0.97 -7.46
C ARG A 53 -9.52 -0.53 -7.56
N ALA A 54 -8.70 -0.95 -8.50
CA ALA A 54 -8.24 -2.32 -8.58
C ALA A 54 -7.33 -2.49 -7.37
N ASP A 55 -7.94 -2.87 -6.25
CA ASP A 55 -7.16 -3.55 -5.23
C ASP A 55 -6.52 -4.70 -5.97
N LEU A 56 -5.19 -4.74 -5.97
CA LEU A 56 -4.45 -5.89 -6.49
C LEU A 56 -5.14 -7.13 -5.93
N PRO A 57 -5.52 -8.12 -6.75
CA PRO A 57 -6.17 -9.30 -6.23
C PRO A 57 -5.28 -9.84 -5.11
N GLU A 58 -5.81 -9.79 -3.89
CA GLU A 58 -5.10 -10.34 -2.74
C GLU A 58 -4.87 -11.81 -3.03
N HIS A 59 -3.66 -12.12 -3.49
CA HIS A 59 -3.24 -13.50 -3.59
C HIS A 59 -3.21 -14.03 -2.16
N ASP A 60 -4.14 -14.94 -1.88
CA ASP A 60 -4.18 -15.62 -0.61
C ASP A 60 -3.00 -16.61 -0.56
N THR A 61 -1.87 -16.10 -0.09
CA THR A 61 -0.62 -16.88 0.07
C THR A 61 -0.74 -17.94 1.16
N GLY A 62 -1.79 -17.88 1.97
CA GLY A 62 -1.92 -18.74 3.14
C GLY A 62 -0.97 -18.38 4.27
N VAL A 63 -0.31 -17.22 4.20
CA VAL A 63 0.65 -16.77 5.21
C VAL A 63 0.18 -15.42 5.79
N ILE A 64 0.16 -15.34 7.11
CA ILE A 64 -0.15 -14.13 7.86
C ILE A 64 1.08 -13.75 8.67
N GLY A 65 1.58 -12.54 8.48
CA GLY A 65 2.57 -11.92 9.33
C GLY A 65 1.88 -11.28 10.55
N ALA A 66 2.37 -11.57 11.74
CA ALA A 66 1.86 -10.96 12.95
C ALA A 66 3.00 -10.40 13.81
N PHE A 67 2.69 -9.35 14.54
CA PHE A 67 3.60 -8.71 15.47
C PHE A 67 2.96 -8.62 16.84
N ILE A 68 3.73 -8.95 17.86
CA ILE A 68 3.39 -8.69 19.25
C ILE A 68 4.35 -7.63 19.72
N ARG A 69 3.83 -6.49 20.14
CA ARG A 69 4.61 -5.42 20.75
C ARG A 69 4.31 -5.38 22.24
N GLY A 70 5.35 -5.50 23.05
CA GLY A 70 5.26 -5.28 24.50
C GLY A 70 5.66 -3.85 24.86
N ASP A 71 5.37 -3.47 26.10
CA ASP A 71 5.82 -2.21 26.68
C ASP A 71 7.35 -2.17 26.79
N ASP A 72 7.95 -1.00 26.55
CA ASP A 72 9.41 -0.83 26.53
C ASP A 72 10.09 -1.18 27.86
N GLY A 73 9.33 -1.18 28.97
CA GLY A 73 9.78 -1.59 30.29
C GLY A 73 9.79 -3.11 30.55
N PHE A 74 9.32 -3.93 29.60
CA PHE A 74 9.24 -5.38 29.83
C PHE A 74 10.58 -6.06 29.57
N SER A 75 10.91 -7.02 30.45
CA SER A 75 12.03 -7.93 30.22
C SER A 75 11.59 -9.12 29.35
N PHE A 76 12.54 -9.83 28.77
CA PHE A 76 12.27 -11.06 28.03
C PHE A 76 11.47 -12.09 28.85
N GLN A 77 11.79 -12.22 30.14
CA GLN A 77 11.09 -13.15 31.03
C GLN A 77 9.60 -12.80 31.19
N VAL A 78 9.24 -11.51 31.09
CA VAL A 78 7.85 -11.05 31.15
C VAL A 78 7.16 -11.25 29.80
N MET A 79 7.89 -11.07 28.71
CA MET A 79 7.36 -11.19 27.35
C MET A 79 7.16 -12.64 26.91
N GLN A 80 8.07 -13.54 27.27
CA GLN A 80 8.03 -14.94 26.84
C GLN A 80 6.69 -15.65 27.14
N PRO A 81 6.15 -15.61 28.35
CA PRO A 81 4.87 -16.26 28.64
C PRO A 81 3.69 -15.62 27.89
N ARG A 82 3.75 -14.33 27.58
CA ARG A 82 2.74 -13.60 26.82
C ARG A 82 2.78 -13.99 25.34
N ILE A 83 3.95 -14.05 24.74
CA ILE A 83 4.15 -14.53 23.37
C ILE A 83 3.63 -15.96 23.23
N GLU A 84 3.92 -16.83 24.21
CA GLU A 84 3.45 -18.21 24.19
C GLU A 84 1.92 -18.31 24.40
N ALA A 85 1.32 -17.40 25.14
CA ALA A 85 -0.14 -17.31 25.26
C ALA A 85 -0.79 -16.89 23.95
N TYR A 86 -0.24 -15.90 23.24
CA TYR A 86 -0.70 -15.52 21.90
C TYR A 86 -0.52 -16.66 20.89
N ARG A 87 0.63 -17.33 20.91
CA ARG A 87 0.90 -18.47 20.05
C ARG A 87 -0.13 -19.59 20.26
N ARG A 88 -0.40 -19.98 21.50
CA ARG A 88 -1.43 -21.01 21.80
C ARG A 88 -2.83 -20.58 21.37
N TRP A 89 -3.15 -19.31 21.58
CA TRP A 89 -4.43 -18.77 21.15
C TRP A 89 -4.55 -18.79 19.61
N ILE A 90 -3.53 -18.40 18.85
CA ILE A 90 -3.52 -18.47 17.38
C ILE A 90 -3.66 -19.92 16.90
N LEU A 91 -2.94 -20.86 17.50
CA LEU A 91 -3.02 -22.29 17.17
C LEU A 91 -4.38 -22.91 17.48
N SER A 92 -5.20 -22.30 18.32
CA SER A 92 -6.56 -22.77 18.59
C SER A 92 -7.55 -22.49 17.44
N ASP A 93 -7.18 -21.64 16.47
CA ASP A 93 -8.01 -21.39 15.30
C ASP A 93 -7.93 -22.56 14.30
N PRO A 94 -9.08 -23.12 13.88
CA PRO A 94 -9.11 -24.30 13.01
C PRO A 94 -8.50 -24.10 11.63
N ALA A 95 -8.38 -22.86 11.17
CA ALA A 95 -7.78 -22.51 9.87
C ALA A 95 -6.24 -22.42 9.93
N VAL A 96 -5.66 -22.37 11.13
CA VAL A 96 -4.21 -22.30 11.33
C VAL A 96 -3.60 -23.67 11.26
N GLN A 97 -2.50 -23.80 10.54
CA GLN A 97 -1.71 -25.03 10.46
C GLN A 97 -0.53 -24.99 11.43
N ASP A 98 0.23 -23.88 11.42
CA ASP A 98 1.42 -23.72 12.25
C ASP A 98 1.69 -22.24 12.56
N VAL A 99 2.46 -22.00 13.61
CA VAL A 99 2.91 -20.66 14.04
C VAL A 99 4.38 -20.72 14.40
N ALA A 100 5.20 -20.09 13.57
CA ALA A 100 6.61 -19.87 13.84
C ALA A 100 6.82 -18.43 14.35
N GLY A 101 7.78 -18.20 15.24
CA GLY A 101 8.01 -16.87 15.76
C GLY A 101 9.46 -16.65 16.18
N ILE A 102 9.89 -15.39 16.06
CA ILE A 102 11.19 -14.90 16.53
C ILE A 102 10.93 -13.74 17.48
N SER A 103 11.43 -13.84 18.70
CA SER A 103 11.45 -12.74 19.66
C SER A 103 12.82 -12.06 19.65
N GLY A 104 12.84 -10.73 19.80
CA GLY A 104 14.08 -9.96 19.70
C GLY A 104 14.39 -9.50 18.28
N GLY A 105 15.65 -9.17 18.01
CA GLY A 105 16.09 -8.60 16.73
C GLY A 105 16.09 -7.07 16.73
N SER A 106 15.93 -6.44 15.57
CA SER A 106 15.99 -4.98 15.41
C SER A 106 14.90 -4.22 16.18
N GLY A 107 13.83 -4.90 16.60
CA GLY A 107 12.73 -4.32 17.37
C GLY A 107 12.89 -4.42 18.90
N GLY A 108 14.03 -4.93 19.42
CA GLY A 108 14.27 -5.11 20.84
C GLY A 108 13.63 -6.38 21.42
N LEU A 109 13.95 -6.67 22.69
CA LEU A 109 13.53 -7.89 23.39
C LEU A 109 12.02 -7.92 23.72
N THR A 110 11.35 -6.78 23.61
CA THR A 110 9.92 -6.61 23.91
C THR A 110 9.01 -6.90 22.73
N ASN A 111 9.59 -7.10 21.54
CA ASN A 111 8.85 -7.34 20.32
C ASN A 111 9.03 -8.79 19.84
N ALA A 112 7.96 -9.36 19.31
CA ALA A 112 8.01 -10.65 18.63
C ALA A 112 7.34 -10.56 17.25
N ARG A 113 7.98 -11.18 16.25
CA ARG A 113 7.38 -11.41 14.93
C ARG A 113 6.93 -12.85 14.86
N LEU A 114 5.68 -13.04 14.46
CA LEU A 114 5.11 -14.35 14.22
C LEU A 114 4.77 -14.50 12.73
N VAL A 115 5.02 -15.66 12.20
CA VAL A 115 4.57 -16.09 10.88
C VAL A 115 3.55 -17.20 11.10
N ILE A 116 2.33 -16.97 10.69
CA ILE A 116 1.21 -17.88 10.84
C ILE A 116 0.96 -18.52 9.49
N THR A 117 1.16 -19.82 9.40
CA THR A 117 0.86 -20.60 8.22
C THR A 117 -0.55 -21.15 8.32
N LEU A 118 -1.37 -20.85 7.33
CA LEU A 118 -2.74 -21.34 7.25
C LEU A 118 -2.80 -22.66 6.49
N LYS A 119 -3.82 -23.45 6.78
CA LYS A 119 -4.14 -24.64 6.00
C LYS A 119 -4.45 -24.27 4.54
N PRO A 120 -4.31 -25.18 3.58
CA PRO A 120 -4.68 -24.95 2.20
C PRO A 120 -6.11 -24.40 2.07
N LEU A 121 -6.32 -23.47 1.12
CA LEU A 121 -7.63 -22.81 0.96
C LEU A 121 -8.80 -23.81 0.75
N ALA A 122 -8.50 -24.94 0.11
CA ALA A 122 -9.49 -26.02 -0.10
C ALA A 122 -10.01 -26.63 1.22
N GLU A 123 -9.19 -26.67 2.27
CA GLU A 123 -9.55 -27.22 3.57
C GLU A 123 -10.22 -26.18 4.48
N ARG A 124 -9.65 -24.96 4.54
CA ARG A 124 -10.14 -23.92 5.46
C ARG A 124 -11.39 -23.19 4.98
N LYS A 125 -11.65 -23.14 3.64
CA LYS A 125 -12.83 -22.50 3.01
C LYS A 125 -13.05 -21.01 3.37
N VAL A 126 -12.08 -20.39 4.02
CA VAL A 126 -12.10 -18.98 4.47
C VAL A 126 -10.81 -18.32 3.98
N SER A 127 -10.88 -17.04 3.59
CA SER A 127 -9.70 -16.30 3.14
C SER A 127 -8.77 -15.95 4.31
N ALA A 128 -7.48 -15.71 4.03
CA ALA A 128 -6.51 -15.25 5.02
C ALA A 128 -6.98 -13.96 5.70
N ARG A 129 -7.62 -13.06 4.95
CA ARG A 129 -8.21 -11.82 5.49
C ARG A 129 -9.31 -12.10 6.51
N GLN A 130 -10.20 -13.02 6.22
CA GLN A 130 -11.26 -13.42 7.17
C GLN A 130 -10.69 -14.05 8.44
N VAL A 131 -9.60 -14.82 8.32
CA VAL A 131 -8.90 -15.40 9.47
C VAL A 131 -8.29 -14.30 10.33
N ILE A 132 -7.56 -13.36 9.74
CA ILE A 132 -6.94 -12.28 10.52
C ILE A 132 -7.97 -11.36 11.17
N ASP A 133 -9.07 -11.04 10.51
CA ASP A 133 -10.16 -10.25 11.09
C ASP A 133 -10.82 -10.96 12.28
N ARG A 134 -10.93 -12.28 12.21
CA ARG A 134 -11.42 -13.10 13.34
C ARG A 134 -10.41 -13.08 14.49
N LEU A 135 -9.14 -13.30 14.20
CA LEU A 135 -8.06 -13.20 15.19
C LEU A 135 -8.01 -11.82 15.84
N ARG A 136 -8.06 -10.74 15.07
CA ARG A 136 -8.08 -9.38 15.65
C ARG A 136 -9.24 -9.16 16.62
N ARG A 137 -10.43 -9.65 16.29
CA ARG A 137 -11.63 -9.51 17.16
C ARG A 137 -11.57 -10.34 18.42
N SER A 138 -10.93 -11.51 18.38
CA SER A 138 -10.83 -12.44 19.50
C SER A 138 -9.49 -12.38 20.23
N ALA A 139 -8.63 -11.44 19.87
CA ALA A 139 -7.30 -11.31 20.47
C ALA A 139 -7.39 -11.13 21.99
N PRO A 140 -6.63 -11.91 22.76
CA PRO A 140 -6.59 -11.75 24.20
C PRO A 140 -6.01 -10.40 24.55
N GLN A 141 -6.75 -9.61 25.35
CA GLN A 141 -6.28 -8.32 25.83
C GLN A 141 -5.37 -8.54 27.05
N MET A 142 -4.08 -8.42 26.82
CA MET A 142 -3.08 -8.49 27.91
C MET A 142 -2.49 -7.09 28.12
N ALA A 143 -2.52 -6.62 29.38
CA ALA A 143 -1.99 -5.30 29.72
C ALA A 143 -0.52 -5.12 29.27
N GLY A 144 -0.26 -4.03 28.58
CA GLY A 144 1.08 -3.70 28.07
C GLY A 144 1.54 -4.53 26.86
N THR A 145 0.62 -5.24 26.17
CA THR A 145 0.93 -5.91 24.91
C THR A 145 -0.11 -5.62 23.84
N LEU A 146 0.36 -5.44 22.63
CA LEU A 146 -0.48 -5.19 21.44
C LEU A 146 -0.20 -6.28 20.41
N PHE A 147 -1.28 -6.78 19.80
CA PHE A 147 -1.21 -7.74 18.71
C PHE A 147 -1.62 -7.07 17.40
N PHE A 148 -0.75 -7.16 16.41
CA PHE A 148 -1.00 -6.70 15.05
C PHE A 148 -0.81 -7.86 14.08
N GLY A 149 -1.73 -8.05 13.16
CA GLY A 149 -1.58 -9.07 12.12
C GLY A 149 -1.95 -8.49 10.77
N ARG A 150 -1.26 -8.92 9.73
CA ARG A 150 -1.55 -8.59 8.33
C ARG A 150 -1.33 -9.79 7.45
N VAL A 151 -2.05 -9.86 6.33
CA VAL A 151 -1.78 -10.88 5.31
C VAL A 151 -0.46 -10.51 4.61
N GLU A 152 0.49 -11.43 4.53
CA GLU A 152 1.70 -11.23 3.73
C GLU A 152 1.37 -11.41 2.26
N GLN A 153 1.71 -10.40 1.46
CA GLN A 153 1.58 -10.44 0.00
C GLN A 153 2.95 -10.74 -0.61
N ASP A 154 2.98 -11.53 -1.69
CA ASP A 154 4.23 -11.86 -2.40
C ASP A 154 4.91 -10.64 -3.03
N LEU A 155 4.13 -9.59 -3.31
CA LEU A 155 4.62 -8.32 -3.86
C LEU A 155 4.39 -7.19 -2.85
N GLN A 156 5.40 -6.87 -2.08
CA GLN A 156 5.44 -5.64 -1.29
C GLN A 156 5.96 -4.50 -2.18
N LEU A 157 5.06 -3.72 -2.75
CA LEU A 157 5.41 -2.54 -3.56
C LEU A 157 5.88 -1.35 -2.70
N SER A 158 5.75 -1.45 -1.40
CA SER A 158 6.22 -0.45 -0.44
C SER A 158 7.06 -1.13 0.64
N PRO A 159 8.15 -0.50 1.11
CA PRO A 159 8.88 -1.00 2.27
C PRO A 159 7.92 -1.08 3.46
N PRO A 160 8.10 -2.05 4.37
CA PRO A 160 7.26 -2.19 5.54
C PRO A 160 7.48 -1.00 6.46
N GLU A 161 6.71 0.07 6.29
CA GLU A 161 6.64 1.12 7.27
C GLU A 161 5.77 0.64 8.43
N PHE A 162 6.31 0.76 9.65
CA PHE A 162 5.58 0.49 10.87
C PHE A 162 4.38 1.45 10.96
N GLY A 163 3.17 0.92 10.79
CA GLY A 163 1.94 1.71 10.95
C GLY A 163 1.05 1.80 9.72
N ASP A 164 1.33 1.04 8.63
CA ASP A 164 0.51 1.13 7.43
C ASP A 164 -0.76 0.27 7.53
N ASP A 165 -1.74 0.79 8.26
CA ASP A 165 -3.17 0.49 8.03
C ASP A 165 -3.79 1.48 7.01
N GLY A 166 -2.96 2.14 6.18
CA GLY A 166 -3.40 3.14 5.20
C GLY A 166 -3.60 4.55 5.78
N ASP A 167 -3.32 4.74 7.06
CA ASP A 167 -3.38 6.07 7.68
C ASP A 167 -2.05 6.80 7.55
N PRO A 168 -2.05 8.10 7.18
CA PRO A 168 -0.83 8.89 7.09
C PRO A 168 -0.20 9.05 8.48
N VAL A 169 0.95 8.42 8.69
CA VAL A 169 1.72 8.56 9.93
C VAL A 169 2.62 9.77 9.83
N ILE A 170 2.41 10.76 10.67
CA ILE A 170 3.32 11.91 10.81
C ILE A 170 4.38 11.54 11.84
N VAL A 171 5.61 11.33 11.39
CA VAL A 171 6.76 11.12 12.28
C VAL A 171 7.31 12.47 12.72
N LEU A 172 7.03 12.86 13.95
CA LEU A 172 7.65 14.03 14.58
C LEU A 172 9.03 13.62 15.13
N LYS A 173 10.09 14.08 14.47
CA LYS A 173 11.46 13.90 14.93
C LYS A 173 11.86 15.14 15.70
N SER A 174 11.84 15.08 17.04
CA SER A 174 12.42 16.12 17.90
C SER A 174 13.94 15.95 17.88
N GLY A 175 14.63 16.99 17.41
CA GLY A 175 16.08 17.07 17.38
C GLY A 175 16.63 17.90 18.56
N ASP A 176 16.21 17.57 19.79
CA ASP A 176 16.81 18.21 20.97
C ASP A 176 18.14 17.49 21.28
N ARG A 177 19.21 18.23 21.10
CA ARG A 177 20.57 17.89 21.50
C ARG A 177 20.98 18.96 22.52
N ASP A 178 20.90 18.63 23.79
CA ASP A 178 21.76 19.21 24.81
C ASP A 178 23.05 18.43 24.94
#